data_869250b498615da8b1fc4048945552cb
#
_entry.id   869250b498615da8b1fc4048945552cb
#
_cell.length_a   1.000
_cell.length_b   1.000
_cell.length_c   1.000
_cell.angle_alpha   90.00
_cell.angle_beta   90.00
_cell.angle_gamma   90.00
#
_symmetry.space_group_name_H-M   'P 1'
#
loop_
_entity.id
_entity.type
_entity.pdbx_description
1 polymer ?
#
loop_
_entity_poly.entity_id
_entity_poly.type
_entity_poly.pdbx_seq_one_letter_code
_entity_poly.pdbx_strand_id
1 'polypeptide(L)'
;MAITEKNIMNRLYLVAGGLLVLAIAVVVKLVDIQMVQGEKYKELALSQTEKMFTIEPNRGNLYSEDGSLLAASVPKYDIRFDAQTVSQENFENNVAALSDSLGLMFERPSSYYRQLFRKARANGNRYKLVARNVGYLDYVRIKQFPLFNLGPYKGGFIETHRVVREYPLGKMAARSIGYERVDENG
;
A
#
# COMPACT_ATOMS: atom_id res chain seq x y z
N MET A 1 53.16 -24.07 35.50
CA MET A 1 53.59 -22.73 35.01
C MET A 1 52.93 -21.69 35.91
N ALA A 2 53.78 -21.01 36.76
CA ALA A 2 53.22 -19.93 37.60
C ALA A 2 52.83 -18.76 36.73
N ILE A 3 51.53 -18.43 36.72
CA ILE A 3 51.00 -17.27 36.02
C ILE A 3 51.41 -16.06 36.84
N THR A 4 52.45 -15.36 36.41
CA THR A 4 52.98 -14.18 37.08
C THR A 4 51.96 -13.01 36.79
N GLU A 5 51.58 -12.25 37.81
CA GLU A 5 50.67 -11.07 37.69
C GLU A 5 51.05 -10.15 36.53
N LYS A 6 52.34 -9.97 36.31
CA LYS A 6 52.91 -9.18 35.22
C LYS A 6 52.49 -9.67 33.81
N ASN A 7 52.33 -10.96 33.62
CA ASN A 7 51.89 -11.55 32.33
C ASN A 7 50.38 -11.36 32.10
N ILE A 8 49.60 -11.34 33.17
CA ILE A 8 48.14 -11.04 33.08
C ILE A 8 47.95 -9.57 32.74
N MET A 9 48.67 -8.69 33.40
CA MET A 9 48.58 -7.24 33.12
C MET A 9 49.00 -6.91 31.69
N ASN A 10 50.06 -7.48 31.16
CA ASN A 10 50.49 -7.26 29.79
C ASN A 10 49.45 -7.74 28.77
N ARG A 11 48.81 -8.87 29.01
CA ARG A 11 47.73 -9.37 28.15
C ARG A 11 46.51 -8.46 28.22
N LEU A 12 46.18 -7.95 29.42
CA LEU A 12 45.08 -7.00 29.60
C LEU A 12 45.33 -5.70 28.83
N TYR A 13 46.53 -5.13 28.93
CA TYR A 13 46.88 -3.92 28.17
C TYR A 13 46.90 -4.15 26.67
N LEU A 14 47.27 -5.33 26.19
CA LEU A 14 47.26 -5.67 24.78
C LEU A 14 45.81 -5.72 24.25
N VAL A 15 44.89 -6.37 24.99
CA VAL A 15 43.47 -6.42 24.64
C VAL A 15 42.86 -5.03 24.72
N ALA A 16 43.13 -4.27 25.79
CA ALA A 16 42.60 -2.90 25.92
C ALA A 16 43.12 -1.97 24.81
N GLY A 17 44.40 -2.10 24.44
CA GLY A 17 45.00 -1.37 23.32
C GLY A 17 44.34 -1.74 21.98
N GLY A 18 44.08 -3.03 21.74
CA GLY A 18 43.39 -3.51 20.56
C GLY A 18 41.96 -2.95 20.44
N LEU A 19 41.22 -2.94 21.56
CA LEU A 19 39.87 -2.36 21.61
C LEU A 19 39.89 -0.85 21.37
N LEU A 20 40.89 -0.14 21.92
CA LEU A 20 41.05 1.29 21.72
C LEU A 20 41.31 1.64 20.24
N VAL A 21 42.22 0.88 19.60
CA VAL A 21 42.48 1.04 18.15
C VAL A 21 41.23 0.79 17.32
N LEU A 22 40.47 -0.25 17.64
CA LEU A 22 39.21 -0.55 16.97
C LEU A 22 38.20 0.61 17.15
N ALA A 23 38.08 1.13 18.38
CA ALA A 23 37.17 2.27 18.65
C ALA A 23 37.56 3.51 17.84
N ILE A 24 38.86 3.83 17.77
CA ILE A 24 39.35 4.94 16.95
C ILE A 24 39.04 4.70 15.45
N ALA A 25 39.25 3.51 14.94
CA ALA A 25 38.97 3.15 13.56
C ALA A 25 37.48 3.33 13.21
N VAL A 26 36.58 2.96 14.12
CA VAL A 26 35.13 3.16 13.96
C VAL A 26 34.78 4.65 13.93
N VAL A 27 35.33 5.44 14.84
CA VAL A 27 35.08 6.91 14.88
C VAL A 27 35.59 7.57 13.60
N VAL A 28 36.80 7.24 13.15
CA VAL A 28 37.32 7.77 11.88
C VAL A 28 36.42 7.42 10.70
N LYS A 29 35.92 6.16 10.67
CA LYS A 29 34.99 5.73 9.60
C LYS A 29 33.65 6.42 9.67
N LEU A 30 33.12 6.69 10.85
CA LEU A 30 31.89 7.47 11.02
C LEU A 30 32.04 8.91 10.51
N VAL A 31 33.16 9.56 10.83
CA VAL A 31 33.47 10.91 10.35
C VAL A 31 33.60 10.93 8.82
N ASP A 32 34.30 9.95 8.24
CA ASP A 32 34.39 9.79 6.78
C ASP A 32 33.01 9.68 6.11
N ILE A 33 32.15 8.82 6.64
CA ILE A 33 30.79 8.63 6.11
C ILE A 33 29.96 9.91 6.25
N GLN A 34 30.04 10.61 7.37
CA GLN A 34 29.25 11.81 7.61
C GLN A 34 29.73 13.04 6.84
N MET A 35 31.03 13.27 6.79
CA MET A 35 31.59 14.49 6.20
C MET A 35 31.95 14.35 4.71
N VAL A 36 32.44 13.18 4.30
CA VAL A 36 32.91 12.97 2.91
C VAL A 36 31.81 12.35 2.06
N GLN A 37 31.09 11.35 2.60
CA GLN A 37 30.08 10.61 1.84
C GLN A 37 28.66 11.07 2.11
N GLY A 38 28.44 12.02 3.04
CA GLY A 38 27.11 12.46 3.47
C GLY A 38 26.25 13.02 2.34
N GLU A 39 26.83 13.81 1.43
CA GLU A 39 26.10 14.34 0.27
C GLU A 39 25.67 13.25 -0.68
N LYS A 40 26.52 12.30 -0.98
CA LYS A 40 26.20 11.13 -1.83
C LYS A 40 25.04 10.31 -1.27
N TYR A 41 25.02 10.08 0.04
CA TYR A 41 23.92 9.33 0.68
C TYR A 41 22.64 10.13 0.76
N LYS A 42 22.70 11.46 0.90
CA LYS A 42 21.53 12.34 0.79
C LYS A 42 20.92 12.30 -0.61
N GLU A 43 21.74 12.38 -1.64
CA GLU A 43 21.31 12.33 -3.03
C GLU A 43 20.68 10.97 -3.38
N LEU A 44 21.27 9.88 -2.90
CA LEU A 44 20.71 8.54 -3.00
C LEU A 44 19.37 8.41 -2.26
N ALA A 45 19.26 8.97 -1.07
CA ALA A 45 18.04 8.97 -0.30
C ALA A 45 16.93 9.76 -1.02
N LEU A 46 17.23 10.94 -1.54
CA LEU A 46 16.29 11.76 -2.32
C LEU A 46 15.82 11.00 -3.57
N SER A 47 16.74 10.44 -4.35
CA SER A 47 16.40 9.70 -5.57
C SER A 47 15.54 8.45 -5.33
N GLN A 48 15.65 7.83 -4.15
CA GLN A 48 14.87 6.65 -3.79
C GLN A 48 13.57 6.97 -3.06
N THR A 49 13.52 8.11 -2.36
CA THR A 49 12.39 8.49 -1.51
C THR A 49 11.44 9.45 -2.23
N GLU A 50 11.97 10.36 -3.03
CA GLU A 50 11.15 11.30 -3.79
C GLU A 50 10.71 10.66 -5.12
N LYS A 51 9.42 10.34 -5.18
CA LYS A 51 8.77 9.96 -6.44
C LYS A 51 7.86 11.10 -6.88
N MET A 52 8.11 11.60 -8.09
CA MET A 52 7.20 12.56 -8.71
C MET A 52 5.93 11.83 -9.10
N PHE A 53 4.84 12.13 -8.40
CA PHE A 53 3.50 11.66 -8.77
C PHE A 53 2.80 12.78 -9.54
N THR A 54 2.33 12.45 -10.73
CA THR A 54 1.43 13.34 -11.45
C THR A 54 0.07 13.28 -10.77
N ILE A 55 -0.31 14.38 -10.11
CA ILE A 55 -1.65 14.52 -9.53
C ILE A 55 -2.57 14.97 -10.66
N GLU A 56 -3.49 14.10 -11.05
CA GLU A 56 -4.50 14.44 -12.05
C GLU A 56 -5.45 15.50 -11.50
N PRO A 57 -5.77 16.55 -12.27
CA PRO A 57 -6.69 17.58 -11.82
C PRO A 57 -8.13 17.03 -11.74
N ASN A 58 -8.80 17.29 -10.63
CA ASN A 58 -10.21 17.00 -10.49
C ASN A 58 -11.03 18.01 -11.30
N ARG A 59 -11.80 17.51 -12.25
CA ARG A 59 -12.72 18.35 -13.02
C ARG A 59 -13.94 18.74 -12.20
N GLY A 60 -14.37 19.99 -12.29
CA GLY A 60 -15.59 20.48 -11.65
C GLY A 60 -16.85 19.84 -12.21
N ASN A 61 -17.95 19.97 -11.49
CA ASN A 61 -19.27 19.55 -11.95
C ASN A 61 -19.78 20.51 -13.03
N LEU A 62 -20.58 19.97 -13.95
CA LEU A 62 -21.23 20.73 -15.01
C LEU A 62 -22.75 20.64 -14.83
N TYR A 63 -23.40 21.79 -14.79
CA TYR A 63 -24.85 21.92 -14.60
C TYR A 63 -25.47 22.55 -15.84
N SER A 64 -26.74 22.22 -16.09
CA SER A 64 -27.60 22.94 -17.06
C SER A 64 -28.15 24.22 -16.42
N GLU A 65 -28.84 25.03 -17.21
CA GLU A 65 -29.46 26.29 -16.76
C GLU A 65 -30.48 26.08 -15.64
N ASP A 66 -31.19 24.96 -15.67
CA ASP A 66 -32.17 24.55 -14.65
C ASP A 66 -31.55 23.92 -13.41
N GLY A 67 -30.23 23.85 -13.33
CA GLY A 67 -29.47 23.25 -12.20
C GLY A 67 -29.34 21.74 -12.26
N SER A 68 -29.79 21.07 -13.33
CA SER A 68 -29.63 19.63 -13.49
C SER A 68 -28.17 19.27 -13.73
N LEU A 69 -27.69 18.21 -13.08
CA LEU A 69 -26.28 17.75 -13.15
C LEU A 69 -26.03 17.03 -14.47
N LEU A 70 -25.29 17.65 -15.38
CA LEU A 70 -24.92 17.10 -16.69
C LEU A 70 -23.71 16.18 -16.63
N ALA A 71 -22.70 16.58 -15.85
CA ALA A 71 -21.50 15.75 -15.64
C ALA A 71 -20.89 16.02 -14.26
N ALA A 72 -20.49 14.98 -13.58
CA ALA A 72 -19.86 15.04 -12.25
C ALA A 72 -18.60 14.20 -12.19
N SER A 73 -17.66 14.64 -11.35
CA SER A 73 -16.49 13.86 -10.98
C SER A 73 -16.78 13.12 -9.69
N VAL A 74 -16.84 11.79 -9.77
CA VAL A 74 -17.27 10.92 -8.66
C VAL A 74 -16.12 9.97 -8.30
N PRO A 75 -15.75 9.86 -7.02
CA PRO A 75 -14.74 8.89 -6.59
C PRO A 75 -15.28 7.46 -6.73
N LYS A 76 -14.51 6.60 -7.37
CA LYS A 76 -14.74 5.15 -7.44
C LYS A 76 -13.58 4.42 -6.80
N TYR A 77 -13.89 3.32 -6.15
CA TYR A 77 -12.95 2.54 -5.36
C TYR A 77 -12.71 1.18 -5.99
N ASP A 78 -11.44 0.82 -6.14
CA ASP A 78 -11.04 -0.53 -6.47
C ASP A 78 -10.60 -1.22 -5.18
N ILE A 79 -11.22 -2.33 -4.86
CA ILE A 79 -10.95 -3.12 -3.66
C ILE A 79 -10.00 -4.25 -4.00
N ARG A 80 -8.91 -4.34 -3.26
CA ARG A 80 -7.88 -5.36 -3.41
C ARG A 80 -7.58 -6.05 -2.08
N PHE A 81 -6.98 -7.21 -2.18
CA PHE A 81 -6.67 -8.07 -1.05
C PHE A 81 -5.19 -8.45 -1.04
N ASP A 82 -4.52 -8.21 0.10
CA ASP A 82 -3.18 -8.75 0.38
C ASP A 82 -3.30 -10.07 1.13
N ALA A 83 -3.05 -11.14 0.42
CA ALA A 83 -3.15 -12.49 0.97
C ALA A 83 -1.98 -12.87 1.88
N GLN A 84 -0.87 -12.14 1.85
CA GLN A 84 0.33 -12.46 2.64
C GLN A 84 0.31 -11.80 4.03
N THR A 85 -0.27 -10.61 4.13
CA THR A 85 -0.32 -9.85 5.39
C THR A 85 -1.25 -10.48 6.42
N VAL A 86 -2.27 -11.21 5.96
CA VAL A 86 -3.28 -11.83 6.83
C VAL A 86 -2.74 -13.11 7.48
N SER A 87 -2.84 -13.22 8.82
CA SER A 87 -2.50 -14.45 9.53
C SER A 87 -3.40 -15.62 9.11
N GLN A 88 -2.90 -16.86 9.28
CA GLN A 88 -3.68 -18.06 8.93
C GLN A 88 -4.99 -18.15 9.73
N GLU A 89 -4.92 -17.85 11.01
CA GLU A 89 -6.07 -17.86 11.91
C GLU A 89 -7.15 -16.86 11.49
N ASN A 90 -6.77 -15.59 11.26
CA ASN A 90 -7.73 -14.56 10.83
C ASN A 90 -8.35 -14.90 9.48
N PHE A 91 -7.58 -15.48 8.57
CA PHE A 91 -8.05 -15.88 7.26
C PHE A 91 -9.09 -16.99 7.36
N GLU A 92 -8.78 -18.11 8.01
CA GLU A 92 -9.70 -19.26 8.08
C GLU A 92 -10.98 -18.94 8.85
N ASN A 93 -10.88 -18.14 9.91
CA ASN A 93 -12.04 -17.75 10.72
C ASN A 93 -13.01 -16.83 9.98
N ASN A 94 -12.53 -16.02 9.02
CA ASN A 94 -13.35 -14.96 8.42
C ASN A 94 -13.58 -15.11 6.91
N VAL A 95 -12.80 -15.93 6.20
CA VAL A 95 -12.90 -16.04 4.74
C VAL A 95 -14.27 -16.50 4.24
N ALA A 96 -14.95 -17.38 5.00
CA ALA A 96 -16.28 -17.84 4.66
C ALA A 96 -17.29 -16.70 4.74
N ALA A 97 -17.37 -16.03 5.88
CA ALA A 97 -18.28 -14.90 6.11
C ALA A 97 -18.01 -13.71 5.16
N LEU A 98 -16.74 -13.39 4.88
CA LEU A 98 -16.37 -12.40 3.88
C LEU A 98 -16.90 -12.79 2.49
N SER A 99 -16.69 -14.06 2.09
CA SER A 99 -17.13 -14.56 0.79
C SER A 99 -18.65 -14.54 0.63
N ASP A 100 -19.38 -14.83 1.69
CA ASP A 100 -20.84 -14.79 1.71
C ASP A 100 -21.34 -13.33 1.60
N SER A 101 -20.74 -12.40 2.34
CA SER A 101 -21.07 -10.97 2.28
C SER A 101 -20.82 -10.37 0.90
N LEU A 102 -19.68 -10.68 0.29
CA LEU A 102 -19.36 -10.23 -1.09
C LEU A 102 -20.26 -10.90 -2.12
N GLY A 103 -20.59 -12.17 -1.92
CA GLY A 103 -21.51 -12.90 -2.79
C GLY A 103 -22.89 -12.27 -2.85
N LEU A 104 -23.44 -11.92 -1.70
CA LEU A 104 -24.71 -11.21 -1.58
C LEU A 104 -24.67 -9.82 -2.23
N MET A 105 -23.58 -9.08 -1.99
CA MET A 105 -23.46 -7.71 -2.49
C MET A 105 -23.30 -7.61 -4.01
N PHE A 106 -22.55 -8.55 -4.61
CA PHE A 106 -22.25 -8.53 -6.05
C PHE A 106 -23.03 -9.58 -6.85
N GLU A 107 -24.04 -10.20 -6.25
CA GLU A 107 -24.91 -11.21 -6.89
C GLU A 107 -24.11 -12.35 -7.52
N ARG A 108 -23.04 -12.79 -6.82
CA ARG A 108 -22.17 -13.90 -7.25
C ARG A 108 -22.16 -15.02 -6.22
N PRO A 109 -21.97 -16.27 -6.63
CA PRO A 109 -21.84 -17.37 -5.68
C PRO A 109 -20.70 -17.12 -4.68
N SER A 110 -20.96 -17.34 -3.39
CA SER A 110 -19.93 -17.21 -2.34
C SER A 110 -18.71 -18.12 -2.60
N SER A 111 -18.93 -19.25 -3.28
CA SER A 111 -17.87 -20.17 -3.69
C SER A 111 -16.84 -19.50 -4.61
N TYR A 112 -17.27 -18.58 -5.47
CA TYR A 112 -16.37 -17.81 -6.34
C TYR A 112 -15.38 -16.99 -5.52
N TYR A 113 -15.85 -16.22 -4.54
CA TYR A 113 -14.98 -15.39 -3.70
C TYR A 113 -14.10 -16.24 -2.79
N ARG A 114 -14.63 -17.33 -2.24
CA ARG A 114 -13.86 -18.27 -1.42
C ARG A 114 -12.70 -18.88 -2.20
N GLN A 115 -12.93 -19.28 -3.44
CA GLN A 115 -11.88 -19.79 -4.33
C GLN A 115 -10.87 -18.68 -4.72
N LEU A 116 -11.36 -17.46 -4.98
CA LEU A 116 -10.52 -16.31 -5.31
C LEU A 116 -9.52 -16.00 -4.18
N PHE A 117 -9.98 -15.96 -2.93
CA PHE A 117 -9.13 -15.68 -1.78
C PHE A 117 -8.14 -16.80 -1.49
N ARG A 118 -8.60 -18.06 -1.53
CA ARG A 118 -7.72 -19.22 -1.33
C ARG A 118 -6.64 -19.31 -2.42
N LYS A 119 -7.00 -19.09 -3.68
CA LYS A 119 -6.04 -19.06 -4.79
C LYS A 119 -5.06 -17.90 -4.66
N ALA A 120 -5.53 -16.72 -4.25
CA ALA A 120 -4.64 -15.56 -4.00
C ALA A 120 -3.61 -15.88 -2.91
N ARG A 121 -4.03 -16.58 -1.84
CA ARG A 121 -3.14 -17.00 -0.76
C ARG A 121 -2.15 -18.07 -1.19
N ALA A 122 -2.60 -19.11 -1.90
CA ALA A 122 -1.73 -20.16 -2.42
C ALA A 122 -0.65 -19.62 -3.36
N ASN A 123 -0.98 -18.60 -4.15
CA ASN A 123 -0.05 -17.97 -5.09
C ASN A 123 0.78 -16.82 -4.45
N GLY A 124 0.64 -16.56 -3.16
CA GLY A 124 1.36 -15.47 -2.50
C GLY A 124 1.02 -14.07 -3.01
N ASN A 125 -0.19 -13.87 -3.54
CA ASN A 125 -0.55 -12.61 -4.18
C ASN A 125 -0.85 -11.52 -3.14
N ARG A 126 -0.08 -10.42 -3.19
CA ARG A 126 -0.21 -9.28 -2.27
C ARG A 126 -1.17 -8.19 -2.76
N TYR A 127 -1.65 -8.29 -4.00
CA TYR A 127 -2.45 -7.23 -4.62
C TYR A 127 -3.57 -7.80 -5.49
N LYS A 128 -4.35 -8.73 -4.92
CA LYS A 128 -5.44 -9.40 -5.66
C LYS A 128 -6.66 -8.49 -5.76
N LEU A 129 -7.09 -8.23 -7.00
CA LEU A 129 -8.32 -7.48 -7.25
C LEU A 129 -9.54 -8.31 -6.81
N VAL A 130 -10.40 -7.69 -6.00
CA VAL A 130 -11.66 -8.24 -5.49
C VAL A 130 -12.86 -7.61 -6.19
N ALA A 131 -12.92 -6.28 -6.24
CA ALA A 131 -13.98 -5.53 -6.90
C ALA A 131 -13.43 -4.24 -7.54
N ARG A 132 -14.04 -3.80 -8.65
CA ARG A 132 -13.70 -2.56 -9.36
C ARG A 132 -14.87 -1.60 -9.39
N ASN A 133 -14.53 -0.30 -9.50
CA ASN A 133 -15.52 0.77 -9.72
C ASN A 133 -16.62 0.83 -8.65
N VAL A 134 -16.27 0.48 -7.41
CA VAL A 134 -17.21 0.48 -6.29
C VAL A 134 -17.55 1.91 -5.91
N GLY A 135 -18.84 2.22 -5.72
CA GLY A 135 -19.29 3.50 -5.20
C GLY A 135 -18.91 3.70 -3.73
N TYR A 136 -18.95 4.95 -3.27
CA TYR A 136 -18.56 5.28 -1.89
C TYR A 136 -19.38 4.52 -0.83
N LEU A 137 -20.68 4.44 -0.99
CA LEU A 137 -21.54 3.73 -0.02
C LEU A 137 -21.22 2.24 0.08
N ASP A 138 -20.99 1.62 -1.06
CA ASP A 138 -20.64 0.20 -1.13
C ASP A 138 -19.23 -0.06 -0.61
N TYR A 139 -18.29 0.85 -0.89
CA TYR A 139 -16.95 0.81 -0.29
C TYR A 139 -17.01 0.84 1.23
N VAL A 140 -17.81 1.74 1.84
CA VAL A 140 -17.96 1.82 3.30
C VAL A 140 -18.55 0.52 3.87
N ARG A 141 -19.52 -0.09 3.18
CA ARG A 141 -20.08 -1.40 3.56
C ARG A 141 -19.04 -2.51 3.49
N ILE A 142 -18.27 -2.59 2.39
CA ILE A 142 -17.23 -3.61 2.20
C ILE A 142 -16.15 -3.51 3.28
N LYS A 143 -15.78 -2.30 3.67
CA LYS A 143 -14.81 -2.06 4.76
C LYS A 143 -15.26 -2.63 6.10
N GLN A 144 -16.56 -2.78 6.32
CA GLN A 144 -17.14 -3.36 7.54
C GLN A 144 -17.29 -4.89 7.48
N PHE A 145 -17.06 -5.51 6.34
CA PHE A 145 -17.20 -6.96 6.20
C PHE A 145 -16.16 -7.73 7.04
N PRO A 146 -16.50 -8.94 7.49
CA PRO A 146 -15.57 -9.80 8.21
C PRO A 146 -14.24 -9.91 7.48
N LEU A 147 -13.14 -9.98 8.21
CA LEU A 147 -11.77 -9.88 7.74
C LEU A 147 -11.37 -8.45 7.32
N PHE A 148 -12.09 -7.78 6.44
CA PHE A 148 -11.77 -6.43 5.96
C PHE A 148 -11.88 -5.36 7.04
N ASN A 149 -12.78 -5.55 8.02
CA ASN A 149 -12.91 -4.69 9.19
C ASN A 149 -11.66 -4.68 10.11
N LEU A 150 -10.77 -5.67 9.98
CA LEU A 150 -9.50 -5.72 10.68
C LEU A 150 -8.43 -4.78 10.07
N GLY A 151 -8.76 -4.11 8.96
CA GLY A 151 -7.91 -3.14 8.30
C GLY A 151 -6.80 -3.75 7.42
N PRO A 152 -5.87 -2.92 6.91
CA PRO A 152 -4.88 -3.36 5.93
C PRO A 152 -3.88 -4.37 6.48
N TYR A 153 -3.44 -4.22 7.73
CA TYR A 153 -2.36 -5.05 8.30
C TYR A 153 -2.84 -6.40 8.84
N LYS A 154 -4.08 -6.51 9.30
CA LYS A 154 -4.62 -7.76 9.86
C LYS A 154 -5.65 -8.42 8.94
N GLY A 155 -6.36 -7.61 8.16
CA GLY A 155 -7.42 -8.06 7.25
C GLY A 155 -7.01 -8.07 5.78
N GLY A 156 -5.83 -7.52 5.44
CA GLY A 156 -5.32 -7.47 4.07
C GLY A 156 -6.16 -6.58 3.14
N PHE A 157 -6.93 -5.65 3.69
CA PHE A 157 -7.79 -4.76 2.91
C PHE A 157 -6.97 -3.62 2.30
N ILE A 158 -6.95 -3.56 0.97
CA ILE A 158 -6.30 -2.48 0.21
C ILE A 158 -7.36 -1.80 -0.63
N GLU A 159 -7.40 -0.48 -0.56
CA GLU A 159 -8.24 0.38 -1.38
C GLU A 159 -7.40 1.27 -2.29
N THR A 160 -7.86 1.45 -3.49
CA THR A 160 -7.32 2.44 -4.42
C THR A 160 -8.49 3.22 -4.97
N HIS A 161 -8.47 4.53 -4.91
CA HIS A 161 -9.53 5.35 -5.46
C HIS A 161 -9.05 6.11 -6.69
N ARG A 162 -9.97 6.35 -7.60
CA ARG A 162 -9.81 7.22 -8.75
C ARG A 162 -11.07 8.03 -8.98
N VAL A 163 -10.91 9.20 -9.52
CA VAL A 163 -12.05 10.04 -9.88
C VAL A 163 -12.49 9.68 -11.30
N VAL A 164 -13.78 9.38 -11.47
CA VAL A 164 -14.37 9.01 -12.76
C VAL A 164 -15.42 10.04 -13.13
N ARG A 165 -15.47 10.41 -14.41
CA ARG A 165 -16.49 11.30 -14.93
C ARG A 165 -17.79 10.53 -15.15
N GLU A 166 -18.84 10.88 -14.43
CA GLU A 166 -20.18 10.33 -14.59
C GLU A 166 -21.10 11.33 -15.29
N TYR A 167 -22.01 10.81 -16.10
CA TYR A 167 -23.00 11.55 -16.84
C TYR A 167 -24.40 11.08 -16.42
N PRO A 168 -25.00 11.70 -15.38
CA PRO A 168 -26.28 11.21 -14.82
C PRO A 168 -27.42 11.20 -15.83
N LEU A 169 -27.42 12.13 -16.78
CA LEU A 169 -28.43 12.21 -17.87
C LEU A 169 -28.03 11.42 -19.13
N GLY A 170 -27.04 10.50 -18.98
CA GLY A 170 -26.60 9.62 -20.06
C GLY A 170 -26.03 10.39 -21.26
N LYS A 171 -26.59 10.18 -22.44
CA LYS A 171 -26.09 10.78 -23.70
C LYS A 171 -26.55 12.22 -23.93
N MET A 172 -27.33 12.81 -23.02
CA MET A 172 -27.78 14.19 -23.14
C MET A 172 -26.60 15.14 -23.19
N ALA A 173 -26.58 16.02 -24.18
CA ALA A 173 -25.50 16.98 -24.41
C ALA A 173 -24.08 16.36 -24.58
N ALA A 174 -23.94 15.05 -24.82
CA ALA A 174 -22.65 14.36 -24.91
C ALA A 174 -21.70 14.97 -25.95
N ARG A 175 -22.26 15.51 -27.07
CA ARG A 175 -21.44 16.18 -28.09
C ARG A 175 -20.87 17.52 -27.62
N SER A 176 -21.60 18.24 -26.75
CA SER A 176 -21.21 19.57 -26.24
C SER A 176 -20.27 19.41 -25.03
N ILE A 177 -20.53 18.43 -24.17
CA ILE A 177 -19.72 18.15 -22.96
C ILE A 177 -18.42 17.42 -23.33
N GLY A 178 -18.44 16.62 -24.42
CA GLY A 178 -17.32 15.76 -24.79
C GLY A 178 -17.24 14.49 -23.92
N TYR A 179 -16.15 13.75 -24.10
CA TYR A 179 -15.85 12.55 -23.35
C TYR A 179 -14.38 12.54 -22.91
N GLU A 180 -14.10 11.84 -21.86
CA GLU A 180 -12.75 11.62 -21.40
C GLU A 180 -12.17 10.40 -22.11
N ARG A 181 -10.98 10.57 -22.70
CA ARG A 181 -10.19 9.46 -23.22
C ARG A 181 -9.17 9.09 -22.13
N VAL A 182 -9.21 7.87 -21.67
CA VAL A 182 -8.18 7.30 -20.83
C VAL A 182 -7.25 6.54 -21.76
N ASP A 183 -5.98 6.94 -21.81
CA ASP A 183 -4.97 6.20 -22.55
C ASP A 183 -4.71 4.83 -21.93
N GLU A 184 -4.14 3.89 -22.68
CA GLU A 184 -3.86 2.51 -22.22
C GLU A 184 -2.99 2.45 -20.94
N ASN A 185 -2.30 3.51 -20.62
CA ASN A 185 -1.48 3.65 -19.41
C ASN A 185 -2.22 4.29 -18.21
N GLY A 186 -3.51 4.58 -18.31
CA GLY A 186 -4.33 5.16 -17.27
C GLY A 186 -4.26 6.67 -17.26
#